data_786fc4bfecd97a7861b3491768314257
#
_entry.id   786fc4bfecd97a7861b3491768314257
#
_cell.length_a   1.000
_cell.length_b   1.000
_cell.length_c   1.000
_cell.angle_alpha   90.00
_cell.angle_beta   90.00
_cell.angle_gamma   90.00
#
_symmetry.space_group_name_H-M   'P 1'
#
loop_
_entity.id
_entity.type
_entity.pdbx_description
1 polymer ?
#
loop_
_entity_poly.entity_id
_entity_poly.type
_entity_poly.pdbx_seq_one_letter_code
_entity_poly.pdbx_strand_id
1 'polypeptide(L)'
;LMVAPVTTPRIKGLNVAKTKVWFPEGIWYDIYTGMRYDGGRMLEVYRDLSSIPVFAKAGGILACADADELDARSVIKNPDVLCVRVFPEADGEFELYEDDNESCGYVDGRCVTTAMKYSADKDMFVISPADGDTSLIPDNRTYKLVFERRTETAADKVKVSVDGKEVLAKNKYDKENRKLIVTVNASTASKISVAISKDTVALDNQIEKRCFDFLNQAEIGFVLKDEIYGLITSGKKTTVILSELKAKELDTELYGVLTEILTA
;
A
#
# COMPACT_ATOMS: atom_id res chain seq x y z
N LEU A 1 0.22 -9.15 -5.67
CA LEU A 1 1.07 -9.02 -4.49
C LEU A 1 2.31 -9.91 -4.62
N MET A 2 3.43 -9.42 -4.09
CA MET A 2 4.67 -10.18 -3.92
C MET A 2 5.01 -10.25 -2.43
N VAL A 3 5.30 -11.45 -1.92
CA VAL A 3 5.61 -11.67 -0.50
C VAL A 3 7.03 -12.21 -0.40
N ALA A 4 7.83 -11.64 0.50
CA ALA A 4 9.19 -12.10 0.77
C ALA A 4 9.32 -12.46 2.26
N PRO A 5 9.08 -13.71 2.64
CA PRO A 5 9.14 -14.15 4.03
C PRO A 5 10.52 -13.92 4.63
N VAL A 6 10.56 -13.40 5.86
CA VAL A 6 11.79 -13.28 6.64
C VAL A 6 12.07 -14.61 7.31
N THR A 7 13.15 -15.26 6.91
CA THR A 7 13.59 -16.57 7.44
C THR A 7 14.92 -16.51 8.20
N THR A 8 15.51 -15.32 8.31
CA THR A 8 16.75 -15.08 9.04
C THR A 8 16.48 -14.59 10.46
N PRO A 9 17.35 -14.87 11.42
CA PRO A 9 17.20 -14.32 12.76
C PRO A 9 17.32 -12.80 12.78
N ARG A 10 16.77 -12.19 13.84
CA ARG A 10 16.92 -10.76 14.10
C ARG A 10 18.39 -10.40 14.30
N ILE A 11 18.83 -9.34 13.64
CA ILE A 11 20.17 -8.79 13.76
C ILE A 11 20.29 -8.10 15.13
N LYS A 12 21.24 -8.60 15.92
CA LYS A 12 21.48 -8.10 17.27
C LYS A 12 21.86 -6.60 17.22
N GLY A 13 21.24 -5.81 18.06
CA GLY A 13 21.51 -4.36 18.15
C GLY A 13 20.78 -3.52 17.11
N LEU A 14 20.34 -4.06 15.98
CA LEU A 14 19.57 -3.30 14.98
C LEU A 14 18.05 -3.52 15.08
N ASN A 15 17.63 -4.57 15.79
CA ASN A 15 16.23 -4.91 16.02
C ASN A 15 15.41 -5.20 14.76
N VAL A 16 16.07 -5.53 13.65
CA VAL A 16 15.47 -5.91 12.36
C VAL A 16 16.04 -7.24 11.90
N ALA A 17 15.31 -7.92 11.03
CA ALA A 17 15.79 -9.08 10.28
C ALA A 17 15.71 -8.77 8.78
N LYS A 18 16.49 -9.47 7.95
CA LYS A 18 16.58 -9.18 6.52
C LYS A 18 16.15 -10.35 5.66
N THR A 19 15.69 -10.01 4.46
CA THR A 19 15.50 -10.96 3.36
C THR A 19 15.88 -10.32 2.04
N LYS A 20 16.27 -11.16 1.06
CA LYS A 20 16.57 -10.69 -0.30
C LYS A 20 15.30 -10.70 -1.14
N VAL A 21 15.07 -9.63 -1.88
CA VAL A 21 13.92 -9.47 -2.76
C VAL A 21 14.39 -9.07 -4.14
N TRP A 22 13.98 -9.83 -5.15
CA TRP A 22 14.05 -9.41 -6.54
C TRP A 22 12.80 -8.64 -6.89
N PHE A 23 12.93 -7.33 -7.16
CA PHE A 23 11.85 -6.51 -7.66
C PHE A 23 11.85 -6.56 -9.19
N PRO A 24 10.82 -7.14 -9.84
CA PRO A 24 10.63 -7.00 -11.29
C PRO A 24 10.53 -5.55 -11.71
N GLU A 25 10.70 -5.27 -13.01
CA GLU A 25 10.59 -3.90 -13.54
C GLU A 25 9.27 -3.22 -13.16
N GLY A 26 9.34 -1.91 -12.92
CA GLY A 26 8.24 -1.06 -12.50
C GLY A 26 8.39 -0.58 -11.06
N ILE A 27 7.34 0.02 -10.53
CA ILE A 27 7.28 0.59 -9.20
C ILE A 27 6.55 -0.36 -8.26
N TRP A 28 7.04 -0.48 -7.05
CA TRP A 28 6.50 -1.34 -6.01
C TRP A 28 6.28 -0.59 -4.71
N TYR A 29 5.28 -0.96 -3.94
CA TYR A 29 4.94 -0.37 -2.67
C TYR A 29 4.86 -1.43 -1.59
N ASP A 30 5.60 -1.27 -0.51
CA ASP A 30 5.37 -2.07 0.69
C ASP A 30 4.00 -1.69 1.28
N ILE A 31 3.12 -2.68 1.44
CA ILE A 31 1.73 -2.44 1.86
C ILE A 31 1.59 -2.03 3.33
N TYR A 32 2.59 -2.31 4.16
CA TYR A 32 2.61 -1.96 5.59
C TYR A 32 3.32 -0.64 5.85
N THR A 33 4.51 -0.46 5.29
CA THR A 33 5.33 0.73 5.54
C THR A 33 5.03 1.88 4.57
N GLY A 34 4.32 1.60 3.47
CA GLY A 34 4.09 2.57 2.39
C GLY A 34 5.36 2.98 1.64
N MET A 35 6.48 2.28 1.83
CA MET A 35 7.74 2.59 1.16
C MET A 35 7.66 2.23 -0.32
N ARG A 36 8.13 3.12 -1.19
CA ARG A 36 8.16 2.96 -2.64
C ARG A 36 9.52 2.43 -3.07
N TYR A 37 9.53 1.45 -3.95
CA TYR A 37 10.75 0.83 -4.49
C TYR A 37 10.75 0.91 -6.01
N ASP A 38 11.89 1.27 -6.58
CA ASP A 38 12.13 1.10 -8.01
C ASP A 38 12.55 -0.35 -8.28
N GLY A 39 11.90 -0.97 -9.27
CA GLY A 39 12.17 -2.34 -9.67
C GLY A 39 13.36 -2.51 -10.62
N GLY A 40 13.46 -3.69 -11.26
CA GLY A 40 14.56 -4.09 -12.11
C GLY A 40 15.84 -4.45 -11.34
N ARG A 41 15.73 -4.75 -10.04
CA ARG A 41 16.90 -4.98 -9.16
C ARG A 41 16.62 -5.90 -8.00
N MET A 42 17.68 -6.41 -7.42
CA MET A 42 17.65 -7.15 -6.16
C MET A 42 18.05 -6.22 -5.00
N LEU A 43 17.30 -6.27 -3.90
CA LEU A 43 17.60 -5.54 -2.68
C LEU A 43 17.56 -6.48 -1.47
N GLU A 44 18.37 -6.19 -0.46
CA GLU A 44 18.11 -6.66 0.90
C GLU A 44 17.13 -5.69 1.54
N VAL A 45 16.02 -6.22 2.07
CA VAL A 45 15.00 -5.44 2.77
C VAL A 45 14.97 -5.87 4.23
N TYR A 46 14.74 -4.90 5.12
CA TYR A 46 14.85 -5.07 6.56
C TYR A 46 13.51 -4.77 7.22
N ARG A 47 13.04 -5.67 8.10
CA ARG A 47 11.78 -5.48 8.84
C ARG A 47 11.98 -5.86 10.30
N ASP A 48 11.31 -5.13 11.15
CA ASP A 48 11.14 -5.47 12.56
C ASP A 48 10.05 -6.54 12.73
N LEU A 49 9.67 -6.82 13.98
CA LEU A 49 8.64 -7.83 14.28
C LEU A 49 7.20 -7.36 13.98
N SER A 50 7.00 -6.10 13.65
CA SER A 50 5.66 -5.54 13.41
C SER A 50 5.14 -5.80 12.00
N SER A 51 6.02 -6.15 11.05
CA SER A 51 5.65 -6.33 9.65
C SER A 51 6.48 -7.39 8.94
N ILE A 52 5.93 -7.91 7.85
CA ILE A 52 6.61 -8.75 6.87
C ILE A 52 6.70 -8.02 5.53
N PRO A 53 7.72 -8.25 4.70
CA PRO A 53 7.80 -7.64 3.38
C PRO A 53 6.70 -8.17 2.45
N VAL A 54 5.71 -7.34 2.18
CA VAL A 54 4.64 -7.60 1.21
C VAL A 54 4.51 -6.39 0.30
N PHE A 55 4.61 -6.60 -0.99
CA PHE A 55 4.66 -5.52 -1.97
C PHE A 55 3.52 -5.61 -2.97
N ALA A 56 2.89 -4.48 -3.22
CA ALA A 56 1.95 -4.28 -4.31
C ALA A 56 2.65 -3.55 -5.45
N LYS A 57 2.38 -3.94 -6.69
CA LYS A 57 2.86 -3.21 -7.87
C LYS A 57 2.06 -1.92 -8.05
N ALA A 58 2.67 -0.88 -8.63
CA ALA A 58 1.96 0.32 -9.07
C ALA A 58 0.78 -0.07 -9.97
N GLY A 59 -0.36 0.62 -9.83
CA GLY A 59 -1.62 0.24 -10.45
C GLY A 59 -2.36 -0.90 -9.74
N GLY A 60 -1.74 -1.53 -8.73
CA GLY A 60 -2.37 -2.63 -8.01
C GLY A 60 -3.68 -2.21 -7.33
N ILE A 61 -4.67 -3.09 -7.42
CA ILE A 61 -5.97 -2.97 -6.74
C ILE A 61 -6.09 -4.18 -5.81
N LEU A 62 -6.29 -3.93 -4.53
CA LEU A 62 -6.41 -4.98 -3.52
C LEU A 62 -7.76 -4.85 -2.81
N ALA A 63 -8.66 -5.78 -3.10
CA ALA A 63 -9.95 -5.90 -2.41
C ALA A 63 -9.82 -6.81 -1.19
N CYS A 64 -10.41 -6.40 -0.07
CA CYS A 64 -10.45 -7.16 1.17
C CYS A 64 -11.71 -6.81 1.98
N ALA A 65 -12.08 -7.68 2.91
CA ALA A 65 -13.07 -7.34 3.93
C ALA A 65 -12.51 -6.27 4.89
N ASP A 66 -13.37 -5.47 5.49
CA ASP A 66 -12.93 -4.53 6.53
C ASP A 66 -12.58 -5.32 7.80
N ALA A 67 -11.43 -5.01 8.41
CA ALA A 67 -10.96 -5.69 9.60
C ALA A 67 -11.91 -5.52 10.79
N ASP A 68 -12.65 -4.41 10.85
CA ASP A 68 -13.62 -4.13 11.90
C ASP A 68 -14.90 -5.01 11.79
N GLU A 69 -15.13 -5.64 10.63
CA GLU A 69 -16.24 -6.57 10.39
C GLU A 69 -15.85 -8.05 10.49
N LEU A 70 -14.55 -8.35 10.61
CA LEU A 70 -14.05 -9.71 10.74
C LEU A 70 -14.29 -10.26 12.15
N ASP A 71 -15.51 -10.75 12.38
CA ASP A 71 -15.73 -11.70 13.46
C ASP A 71 -15.46 -13.14 12.91
N ALA A 72 -15.18 -14.08 13.82
CA ALA A 72 -14.85 -15.46 13.45
C ALA A 72 -15.97 -16.20 12.68
N ARG A 73 -17.15 -15.61 12.56
CA ARG A 73 -18.31 -16.14 11.83
C ARG A 73 -18.52 -15.48 10.47
N SER A 74 -17.84 -14.36 10.20
CA SER A 74 -18.01 -13.55 8.99
C SER A 74 -17.23 -14.07 7.78
N VAL A 75 -16.47 -15.14 7.93
CA VAL A 75 -15.58 -15.66 6.87
C VAL A 75 -16.35 -16.27 5.70
N ILE A 76 -17.62 -16.64 5.91
CA ILE A 76 -18.45 -17.33 4.89
C ILE A 76 -19.28 -16.34 4.08
N LYS A 77 -19.69 -15.21 4.66
CA LYS A 77 -20.56 -14.23 4.00
C LYS A 77 -19.72 -13.20 3.21
N ASN A 78 -20.17 -12.90 1.99
CA ASN A 78 -19.62 -11.77 1.23
C ASN A 78 -19.81 -10.45 2.00
N PRO A 79 -18.78 -9.60 2.12
CA PRO A 79 -18.75 -8.49 3.06
C PRO A 79 -19.76 -7.40 2.74
N ASP A 80 -20.41 -6.83 3.76
CA ASP A 80 -21.25 -5.64 3.64
C ASP A 80 -20.39 -4.36 3.49
N VAL A 81 -19.15 -4.37 4.04
CA VAL A 81 -18.13 -3.32 3.81
C VAL A 81 -16.96 -3.89 3.02
N LEU A 82 -16.80 -3.42 1.78
CA LEU A 82 -15.68 -3.80 0.94
C LEU A 82 -14.58 -2.73 1.02
N CYS A 83 -13.41 -3.12 1.55
CA CYS A 83 -12.23 -2.27 1.57
C CYS A 83 -11.42 -2.50 0.29
N VAL A 84 -11.15 -1.43 -0.49
CA VAL A 84 -10.35 -1.51 -1.72
C VAL A 84 -9.19 -0.56 -1.63
N ARG A 85 -7.96 -1.10 -1.66
CA ARG A 85 -6.73 -0.31 -1.69
C ARG A 85 -6.26 -0.14 -3.12
N VAL A 86 -5.93 1.10 -3.51
CA VAL A 86 -5.49 1.46 -4.86
C VAL A 86 -4.08 2.08 -4.77
N PHE A 87 -3.13 1.51 -5.50
CA PHE A 87 -1.75 1.94 -5.55
C PHE A 87 -1.51 2.81 -6.80
N PRO A 88 -0.90 4.01 -6.66
CA PRO A 88 -0.76 4.97 -7.76
C PRO A 88 0.33 4.60 -8.78
N GLU A 89 0.60 5.53 -9.72
CA GLU A 89 1.74 5.58 -10.67
C GLU A 89 1.68 4.60 -11.86
N ALA A 90 0.67 3.72 -11.96
CA ALA A 90 0.42 2.93 -13.17
C ALA A 90 -1.07 2.62 -13.31
N ASP A 91 -1.51 2.29 -14.50
CA ASP A 91 -2.85 1.78 -14.75
C ASP A 91 -3.01 0.38 -14.16
N GLY A 92 -4.23 0.04 -13.72
CA GLY A 92 -4.53 -1.25 -13.14
C GLY A 92 -5.95 -1.71 -13.37
N GLU A 93 -6.11 -3.03 -13.42
CA GLU A 93 -7.40 -3.69 -13.52
C GLU A 93 -7.45 -4.86 -12.53
N PHE A 94 -8.62 -5.08 -11.96
CA PHE A 94 -8.88 -6.19 -11.05
C PHE A 94 -10.33 -6.63 -11.22
N GLU A 95 -10.57 -7.92 -11.22
CA GLU A 95 -11.90 -8.49 -11.20
C GLU A 95 -12.10 -9.19 -9.86
N LEU A 96 -13.03 -8.68 -9.06
CA LEU A 96 -13.43 -9.31 -7.81
C LEU A 96 -14.43 -10.42 -8.16
N TYR A 97 -14.06 -11.64 -7.78
CA TYR A 97 -14.91 -12.81 -7.87
C TYR A 97 -15.53 -13.11 -6.51
N GLU A 98 -16.83 -13.38 -6.48
CA GLU A 98 -17.56 -13.75 -5.26
C GLU A 98 -18.57 -14.88 -5.59
N ASP A 99 -18.70 -15.85 -4.68
CA ASP A 99 -19.69 -16.91 -4.73
C ASP A 99 -20.34 -17.11 -3.34
N ASP A 100 -21.01 -18.22 -3.09
CA ASP A 100 -21.66 -18.48 -1.79
C ASP A 100 -20.66 -18.95 -0.71
N ASN A 101 -19.40 -19.16 -1.05
CA ASN A 101 -18.32 -19.65 -0.18
C ASN A 101 -18.60 -21.00 0.53
N GLU A 102 -19.66 -21.70 0.19
CA GLU A 102 -20.11 -22.94 0.86
C GLU A 102 -20.28 -24.11 -0.09
N SER A 103 -20.82 -23.87 -1.28
CA SER A 103 -21.16 -24.92 -2.24
C SER A 103 -20.24 -24.93 -3.46
N CYS A 104 -20.39 -25.95 -4.31
CA CYS A 104 -19.73 -25.99 -5.62
C CYS A 104 -20.60 -25.37 -6.72
N GLY A 105 -21.57 -24.49 -6.38
CA GLY A 105 -22.48 -23.85 -7.33
C GLY A 105 -21.77 -23.04 -8.43
N TYR A 106 -20.54 -22.61 -8.19
CA TYR A 106 -19.69 -21.96 -9.19
C TYR A 106 -19.44 -22.81 -10.44
N VAL A 107 -19.49 -24.14 -10.34
CA VAL A 107 -19.36 -25.04 -11.47
C VAL A 107 -20.54 -24.87 -12.46
N ASP A 108 -21.71 -24.48 -11.93
CA ASP A 108 -22.94 -24.22 -12.71
C ASP A 108 -23.11 -22.70 -12.99
N GLY A 109 -22.04 -21.90 -12.77
CA GLY A 109 -22.04 -20.46 -13.04
C GLY A 109 -22.67 -19.59 -11.92
N ARG A 110 -22.93 -20.14 -10.73
CA ARG A 110 -23.41 -19.38 -9.58
C ARG A 110 -22.26 -18.59 -8.94
N CYS A 111 -21.94 -17.49 -9.58
CA CYS A 111 -20.92 -16.54 -9.13
C CYS A 111 -21.25 -15.12 -9.57
N VAL A 112 -20.57 -14.16 -9.00
CA VAL A 112 -20.67 -12.76 -9.36
C VAL A 112 -19.26 -12.22 -9.58
N THR A 113 -19.09 -11.37 -10.58
CA THR A 113 -17.85 -10.64 -10.80
C THR A 113 -18.08 -9.12 -10.74
N THR A 114 -17.10 -8.39 -10.21
CA THR A 114 -17.13 -6.93 -10.17
C THR A 114 -15.80 -6.40 -10.70
N ALA A 115 -15.82 -5.81 -11.90
CA ALA A 115 -14.64 -5.25 -12.52
C ALA A 115 -14.26 -3.90 -11.88
N MET A 116 -12.98 -3.72 -11.58
CA MET A 116 -12.38 -2.51 -11.03
C MET A 116 -11.24 -2.04 -11.92
N LYS A 117 -11.16 -0.74 -12.19
CA LYS A 117 -10.11 -0.14 -13.03
C LYS A 117 -9.55 1.12 -12.40
N TYR A 118 -8.23 1.27 -12.45
CA TYR A 118 -7.55 2.50 -12.11
C TYR A 118 -6.79 3.03 -13.31
N SER A 119 -6.98 4.32 -13.62
CA SER A 119 -6.22 5.03 -14.64
C SER A 119 -5.33 6.07 -13.97
N ALA A 120 -4.02 5.85 -14.02
CA ALA A 120 -3.03 6.72 -13.42
C ALA A 120 -2.98 8.10 -14.12
N ASP A 121 -3.19 8.13 -15.43
CA ASP A 121 -3.21 9.38 -16.19
C ASP A 121 -4.32 10.33 -15.78
N LYS A 122 -5.48 9.82 -15.44
CA LYS A 122 -6.64 10.60 -15.00
C LYS A 122 -6.76 10.66 -13.48
N ASP A 123 -5.94 9.88 -12.78
CA ASP A 123 -6.06 9.58 -11.35
C ASP A 123 -7.51 9.23 -10.98
N MET A 124 -8.06 8.28 -11.74
CA MET A 124 -9.46 7.90 -11.66
C MET A 124 -9.61 6.40 -11.40
N PHE A 125 -10.38 6.08 -10.38
CA PHE A 125 -10.74 4.70 -10.04
C PHE A 125 -12.22 4.47 -10.34
N VAL A 126 -12.55 3.32 -10.94
CA VAL A 126 -13.90 2.95 -11.33
C VAL A 126 -14.22 1.55 -10.83
N ILE A 127 -15.38 1.37 -10.22
CA ILE A 127 -16.02 0.08 -9.95
C ILE A 127 -17.20 -0.04 -10.90
N SER A 128 -17.24 -1.11 -11.68
CA SER A 128 -18.36 -1.41 -12.57
C SER A 128 -19.52 -2.04 -11.79
N PRO A 129 -20.76 -2.01 -12.31
CA PRO A 129 -21.83 -2.83 -11.78
C PRO A 129 -21.42 -4.31 -11.67
N ALA A 130 -21.88 -4.99 -10.64
CA ALA A 130 -21.71 -6.42 -10.47
C ALA A 130 -22.44 -7.18 -11.58
N ASP A 131 -21.82 -8.24 -12.11
CA ASP A 131 -22.34 -9.08 -13.18
C ASP A 131 -22.40 -10.55 -12.73
N GLY A 132 -23.48 -11.25 -13.04
CA GLY A 132 -23.72 -12.64 -12.64
C GLY A 132 -24.87 -12.81 -11.65
N ASP A 133 -24.80 -13.80 -10.76
CA ASP A 133 -25.84 -14.10 -9.76
C ASP A 133 -25.73 -13.14 -8.55
N THR A 134 -26.27 -11.94 -8.71
CA THR A 134 -26.21 -10.88 -7.69
C THR A 134 -26.94 -11.22 -6.38
N SER A 135 -27.72 -12.32 -6.33
CA SER A 135 -28.32 -12.81 -5.07
C SER A 135 -27.27 -13.28 -4.04
N LEU A 136 -26.03 -13.52 -4.49
CA LEU A 136 -24.91 -13.98 -3.66
C LEU A 136 -24.20 -12.86 -2.89
N ILE A 137 -24.47 -11.61 -3.25
CA ILE A 137 -23.84 -10.43 -2.62
C ILE A 137 -24.90 -9.47 -2.08
N PRO A 138 -24.54 -8.55 -1.17
CA PRO A 138 -25.46 -7.52 -0.68
C PRO A 138 -25.97 -6.62 -1.82
N ASP A 139 -27.26 -6.26 -1.80
CA ASP A 139 -27.85 -5.30 -2.77
C ASP A 139 -27.19 -3.91 -2.67
N ASN A 140 -26.82 -3.52 -1.47
CA ASN A 140 -26.11 -2.27 -1.16
C ASN A 140 -24.88 -2.59 -0.34
N ARG A 141 -23.78 -1.91 -0.64
CA ARG A 141 -22.49 -2.11 0.00
C ARG A 141 -21.86 -0.77 0.38
N THR A 142 -21.17 -0.75 1.51
CA THR A 142 -20.26 0.33 1.86
C THR A 142 -18.90 0.06 1.21
N TYR A 143 -18.46 0.93 0.34
CA TYR A 143 -17.13 0.88 -0.26
C TYR A 143 -16.20 1.81 0.52
N LYS A 144 -15.16 1.24 1.16
CA LYS A 144 -14.08 1.96 1.82
C LYS A 144 -12.86 1.96 0.90
N LEU A 145 -12.74 2.99 0.08
CA LEU A 145 -11.71 3.11 -0.94
C LEU A 145 -10.49 3.80 -0.35
N VAL A 146 -9.36 3.10 -0.33
CA VAL A 146 -8.11 3.57 0.27
C VAL A 146 -7.11 3.85 -0.85
N PHE A 147 -6.88 5.13 -1.13
CA PHE A 147 -5.89 5.57 -2.10
C PHE A 147 -4.55 5.78 -1.38
N GLU A 148 -3.61 4.93 -1.71
CA GLU A 148 -2.28 4.92 -1.09
C GLU A 148 -1.43 6.11 -1.56
N ARG A 149 -0.47 6.53 -0.74
CA ARG A 149 0.54 7.55 -1.09
C ARG A 149 -0.08 8.87 -1.53
N ARG A 150 -0.90 9.48 -0.69
CA ARG A 150 -1.52 10.79 -0.94
C ARG A 150 -0.95 11.88 -0.04
N THR A 151 -1.06 13.12 -0.52
CA THR A 151 -0.87 14.33 0.31
C THR A 151 -2.19 14.69 0.99
N GLU A 152 -2.13 15.53 2.02
CA GLU A 152 -3.32 15.99 2.76
C GLU A 152 -4.34 16.70 1.86
N THR A 153 -3.86 17.44 0.86
CA THR A 153 -4.71 18.17 -0.09
C THR A 153 -5.59 17.26 -0.98
N ALA A 154 -5.33 15.93 -0.99
CA ALA A 154 -6.16 15.00 -1.75
C ALA A 154 -7.60 14.95 -1.24
N ALA A 155 -7.83 15.17 0.06
CA ALA A 155 -9.17 15.15 0.64
C ALA A 155 -10.10 16.23 0.07
N ASP A 156 -9.54 17.36 -0.36
CA ASP A 156 -10.28 18.50 -0.93
C ASP A 156 -10.40 18.40 -2.46
N LYS A 157 -9.66 17.49 -3.08
CA LYS A 157 -9.56 17.35 -4.54
C LYS A 157 -10.17 16.05 -5.08
N VAL A 158 -11.02 15.41 -4.30
CA VAL A 158 -11.71 14.17 -4.68
C VAL A 158 -13.14 14.45 -5.11
N LYS A 159 -13.55 13.83 -6.22
CA LYS A 159 -14.92 13.82 -6.70
C LYS A 159 -15.42 12.40 -6.84
N VAL A 160 -16.59 12.13 -6.30
CA VAL A 160 -17.23 10.81 -6.35
C VAL A 160 -18.53 10.92 -7.13
N SER A 161 -18.74 9.99 -8.03
CA SER A 161 -20.03 9.86 -8.74
C SER A 161 -20.54 8.43 -8.72
N VAL A 162 -21.86 8.29 -8.62
CA VAL A 162 -22.58 7.02 -8.72
C VAL A 162 -23.55 7.15 -9.92
N ASP A 163 -23.44 6.26 -10.89
CA ASP A 163 -24.19 6.29 -12.15
C ASP A 163 -24.12 7.65 -12.86
N GLY A 164 -22.94 8.26 -12.83
CA GLY A 164 -22.65 9.57 -13.45
C GLY A 164 -23.19 10.80 -12.70
N LYS A 165 -23.85 10.61 -11.56
CA LYS A 165 -24.30 11.71 -10.70
C LYS A 165 -23.31 11.91 -9.55
N GLU A 166 -22.86 13.15 -9.35
CA GLU A 166 -21.98 13.49 -8.23
C GLU A 166 -22.70 13.27 -6.91
N VAL A 167 -22.00 12.62 -5.96
CA VAL A 167 -22.52 12.28 -4.63
C VAL A 167 -21.55 12.76 -3.56
N LEU A 168 -22.11 13.09 -2.39
CA LEU A 168 -21.28 13.39 -1.22
C LEU A 168 -20.73 12.08 -0.65
N ALA A 169 -19.40 11.97 -0.60
CA ALA A 169 -18.69 10.88 0.05
C ALA A 169 -18.03 11.40 1.34
N LYS A 170 -17.83 10.49 2.29
CA LYS A 170 -17.06 10.80 3.49
C LYS A 170 -15.58 10.62 3.19
N ASN A 171 -14.83 11.71 3.22
CA ASN A 171 -13.39 11.71 2.97
C ASN A 171 -12.62 11.86 4.28
N LYS A 172 -11.59 11.07 4.47
CA LYS A 172 -10.67 11.14 5.61
C LYS A 172 -9.23 10.98 5.11
N TYR A 173 -8.35 11.89 5.53
CA TYR A 173 -6.92 11.73 5.30
C TYR A 173 -6.25 11.12 6.54
N ASP A 174 -5.53 10.02 6.33
CA ASP A 174 -4.67 9.40 7.31
C ASP A 174 -3.25 9.97 7.10
N LYS A 175 -2.88 10.91 7.98
CA LYS A 175 -1.62 11.64 7.90
C LYS A 175 -0.41 10.74 8.17
N GLU A 176 -0.55 9.79 9.08
CA GLU A 176 0.53 8.89 9.47
C GLU A 176 0.93 7.96 8.33
N ASN A 177 -0.08 7.37 7.68
CA ASN A 177 0.11 6.42 6.59
C ASN A 177 0.04 7.05 5.19
N ARG A 178 -0.23 8.36 5.10
CA ARG A 178 -0.36 9.12 3.85
C ARG A 178 -1.40 8.51 2.91
N LYS A 179 -2.59 8.22 3.43
CA LYS A 179 -3.68 7.59 2.69
C LYS A 179 -4.91 8.49 2.65
N LEU A 180 -5.56 8.55 1.50
CA LEU A 180 -6.89 9.13 1.39
C LEU A 180 -7.92 7.99 1.46
N ILE A 181 -8.84 8.06 2.42
CA ILE A 181 -9.92 7.11 2.59
C ILE A 181 -11.20 7.78 2.15
N VAL A 182 -11.85 7.22 1.14
CA VAL A 182 -13.13 7.68 0.60
C VAL A 182 -14.18 6.61 0.88
N THR A 183 -15.21 6.96 1.64
CA THR A 183 -16.30 6.03 1.98
C THR A 183 -17.57 6.44 1.25
N VAL A 184 -18.14 5.53 0.48
CA VAL A 184 -19.38 5.71 -0.28
C VAL A 184 -20.29 4.49 -0.11
N ASN A 185 -21.61 4.75 0.09
CA ASN A 185 -22.63 3.70 0.06
C ASN A 185 -23.29 3.71 -1.31
N ALA A 186 -23.36 2.58 -1.95
CA ALA A 186 -23.99 2.44 -3.27
C ALA A 186 -24.55 1.03 -3.47
N SER A 187 -25.49 0.91 -4.39
CA SER A 187 -25.95 -0.40 -4.86
C SER A 187 -24.81 -1.10 -5.60
N THR A 188 -24.72 -2.42 -5.44
CA THR A 188 -23.76 -3.26 -6.17
C THR A 188 -24.04 -3.29 -7.68
N ALA A 189 -25.27 -2.93 -8.09
CA ALA A 189 -25.65 -2.73 -9.48
C ALA A 189 -25.26 -1.35 -10.06
N SER A 190 -24.66 -0.45 -9.26
CA SER A 190 -24.29 0.89 -9.71
C SER A 190 -22.82 0.99 -10.11
N LYS A 191 -22.53 1.86 -11.08
CA LYS A 191 -21.17 2.27 -11.42
C LYS A 191 -20.69 3.35 -10.48
N ILE A 192 -19.57 3.12 -9.78
CA ILE A 192 -18.92 4.11 -8.92
C ILE A 192 -17.67 4.64 -9.62
N SER A 193 -17.48 5.96 -9.62
CA SER A 193 -16.24 6.56 -10.13
C SER A 193 -15.70 7.55 -9.11
N VAL A 194 -14.39 7.47 -8.84
CA VAL A 194 -13.68 8.38 -7.94
C VAL A 194 -12.53 8.99 -8.72
N ALA A 195 -12.56 10.31 -8.88
CA ALA A 195 -11.47 11.07 -9.50
C ALA A 195 -10.76 11.91 -8.43
N ILE A 196 -9.42 11.84 -8.44
CA ILE A 196 -8.56 12.60 -7.54
C ILE A 196 -7.58 13.39 -8.40
N SER A 197 -6.98 14.44 -7.85
CA SER A 197 -5.98 15.21 -8.58
C SER A 197 -4.61 14.55 -8.51
N LYS A 198 -3.93 14.35 -9.65
CA LYS A 198 -2.61 13.73 -9.77
C LYS A 198 -1.53 14.39 -8.90
N ASP A 199 -1.60 15.72 -8.75
CA ASP A 199 -0.66 16.49 -7.94
C ASP A 199 -0.70 16.13 -6.45
N THR A 200 -1.65 15.28 -6.06
CA THR A 200 -1.77 14.79 -4.68
C THR A 200 -1.03 13.47 -4.42
N VAL A 201 -0.39 12.86 -5.41
CA VAL A 201 0.42 11.65 -5.20
C VAL A 201 1.71 12.03 -4.48
N ALA A 202 1.99 11.36 -3.37
CA ALA A 202 3.18 11.59 -2.56
C ALA A 202 4.32 10.66 -3.01
N LEU A 203 5.28 11.20 -3.75
CA LEU A 203 6.36 10.41 -4.38
C LEU A 203 7.55 10.14 -3.44
N ASP A 204 7.80 11.01 -2.46
CA ASP A 204 8.93 10.90 -1.55
C ASP A 204 8.78 9.79 -0.51
N ASN A 205 9.85 9.08 -0.20
CA ASN A 205 9.88 8.01 0.80
C ASN A 205 10.04 8.48 2.26
N GLN A 206 10.00 9.78 2.55
CA GLN A 206 10.22 10.33 3.89
C GLN A 206 11.53 9.80 4.52
N ILE A 207 12.61 9.83 3.76
CA ILE A 207 13.92 9.23 4.11
C ILE A 207 14.39 9.67 5.50
N GLU A 208 14.34 10.96 5.80
CA GLU A 208 14.79 11.51 7.09
C GLU A 208 13.98 10.91 8.25
N LYS A 209 12.65 10.87 8.12
CA LYS A 209 11.79 10.29 9.15
C LYS A 209 12.08 8.80 9.35
N ARG A 210 12.17 8.02 8.27
CA ARG A 210 12.46 6.58 8.34
C ARG A 210 13.82 6.29 8.94
N CYS A 211 14.82 7.09 8.59
CA CYS A 211 16.14 6.97 9.17
C CYS A 211 16.13 7.31 10.67
N PHE A 212 15.42 8.36 11.06
CA PHE A 212 15.24 8.71 12.46
C PHE A 212 14.57 7.59 13.26
N ASP A 213 13.43 7.06 12.74
CA ASP A 213 12.67 5.99 13.39
C ASP A 213 13.54 4.73 13.57
N PHE A 214 14.30 4.35 12.55
CA PHE A 214 15.22 3.22 12.61
C PHE A 214 16.35 3.46 13.62
N LEU A 215 17.03 4.60 13.55
CA LEU A 215 18.13 4.93 14.47
C LEU A 215 17.65 4.99 15.92
N ASN A 216 16.42 5.46 16.14
CA ASN A 216 15.85 5.55 17.48
C ASN A 216 15.71 4.18 18.14
N GLN A 217 15.29 3.15 17.38
CA GLN A 217 15.13 1.78 17.89
C GLN A 217 16.43 0.94 17.88
N ALA A 218 17.44 1.33 17.10
CA ALA A 218 18.72 0.61 17.04
C ALA A 218 19.53 0.81 18.34
N GLU A 219 20.13 -0.27 18.84
CA GLU A 219 20.96 -0.29 20.04
C GLU A 219 22.44 -0.04 19.68
N ILE A 220 22.73 1.14 19.13
CA ILE A 220 24.06 1.61 18.75
C ILE A 220 24.43 2.89 19.51
N GLY A 221 25.71 3.27 19.52
CA GLY A 221 26.17 4.45 20.25
C GLY A 221 25.52 5.76 19.78
N PHE A 222 25.18 6.66 20.73
CA PHE A 222 24.50 7.93 20.43
C PHE A 222 25.28 8.80 19.44
N VAL A 223 26.59 8.94 19.63
CA VAL A 223 27.44 9.73 18.73
C VAL A 223 27.33 9.25 17.30
N LEU A 224 27.34 7.92 17.10
CA LEU A 224 27.18 7.34 15.76
C LEU A 224 25.80 7.61 15.17
N LYS A 225 24.73 7.56 15.99
CA LYS A 225 23.37 7.93 15.54
C LYS A 225 23.33 9.38 15.03
N ASP A 226 23.87 10.32 15.81
CA ASP A 226 23.90 11.74 15.46
C ASP A 226 24.72 11.99 14.19
N GLU A 227 25.86 11.32 14.03
CA GLU A 227 26.68 11.42 12.84
C GLU A 227 25.96 10.89 11.60
N ILE A 228 25.30 9.72 11.69
CA ILE A 228 24.53 9.14 10.59
C ILE A 228 23.37 10.06 10.23
N TYR A 229 22.59 10.50 11.22
CA TYR A 229 21.45 11.37 10.99
C TYR A 229 21.86 12.71 10.41
N GLY A 230 22.96 13.30 10.87
CA GLY A 230 23.54 14.53 10.32
C GLY A 230 23.93 14.39 8.84
N LEU A 231 24.43 13.22 8.41
CA LEU A 231 24.70 12.94 7.00
C LEU A 231 23.41 12.84 6.19
N ILE A 232 22.40 12.13 6.69
CA ILE A 232 21.10 11.96 6.02
C ILE A 232 20.41 13.31 5.79
N THR A 233 20.44 14.20 6.78
CA THR A 233 19.79 15.53 6.74
C THR A 233 20.66 16.63 6.12
N SER A 234 21.85 16.28 5.61
CA SER A 234 22.83 17.25 5.07
C SER A 234 22.43 17.91 3.75
N GLY A 235 21.34 17.45 3.09
CA GLY A 235 20.94 17.92 1.77
C GLY A 235 21.84 17.45 0.62
N LYS A 236 22.82 16.57 0.89
CA LYS A 236 23.68 15.97 -0.14
C LYS A 236 22.92 14.97 -0.99
N LYS A 237 23.44 14.68 -2.19
CA LYS A 237 22.88 13.61 -3.03
C LYS A 237 23.04 12.25 -2.35
N THR A 238 22.06 11.36 -2.54
CA THR A 238 22.05 9.98 -1.98
C THR A 238 23.36 9.23 -2.23
N THR A 239 23.94 9.34 -3.44
CA THR A 239 25.21 8.69 -3.78
C THR A 239 26.39 9.20 -2.94
N VAL A 240 26.42 10.48 -2.60
CA VAL A 240 27.45 11.09 -1.74
C VAL A 240 27.26 10.61 -0.30
N ILE A 241 26.01 10.63 0.20
CA ILE A 241 25.68 10.13 1.54
C ILE A 241 26.13 8.67 1.69
N LEU A 242 25.79 7.81 0.74
CA LEU A 242 26.20 6.41 0.75
C LEU A 242 27.74 6.24 0.73
N SER A 243 28.46 7.05 -0.04
CA SER A 243 29.92 7.01 -0.05
C SER A 243 30.52 7.44 1.30
N GLU A 244 29.98 8.48 1.93
CA GLU A 244 30.44 8.94 3.24
C GLU A 244 30.10 7.94 4.36
N LEU A 245 28.90 7.32 4.32
CA LEU A 245 28.52 6.24 5.23
C LEU A 245 29.46 5.02 5.09
N LYS A 246 29.81 4.66 3.85
CA LYS A 246 30.75 3.56 3.57
C LYS A 246 32.15 3.87 4.10
N ALA A 247 32.62 5.10 3.96
CA ALA A 247 33.93 5.55 4.47
C ALA A 247 34.01 5.55 6.03
N LYS A 248 32.88 5.51 6.72
CA LYS A 248 32.82 5.37 8.19
C LYS A 248 33.03 3.92 8.67
N GLU A 249 33.21 2.97 7.76
CA GLU A 249 33.41 1.55 8.08
C GLU A 249 32.33 0.99 9.03
N LEU A 250 31.06 1.38 8.78
CA LEU A 250 29.91 0.90 9.53
C LEU A 250 29.82 -0.63 9.45
N ASP A 251 29.21 -1.23 10.46
CA ASP A 251 28.79 -2.63 10.39
C ASP A 251 27.98 -2.89 9.11
N THR A 252 28.25 -4.02 8.46
CA THR A 252 27.66 -4.36 7.16
C THR A 252 26.13 -4.32 7.17
N GLU A 253 25.51 -4.78 8.27
CA GLU A 253 24.05 -4.82 8.38
C GLU A 253 23.48 -3.43 8.64
N LEU A 254 24.15 -2.60 9.45
CA LEU A 254 23.77 -1.20 9.64
C LEU A 254 23.82 -0.42 8.33
N TYR A 255 24.90 -0.60 7.56
CA TYR A 255 25.03 0.00 6.23
C TYR A 255 23.94 -0.50 5.27
N GLY A 256 23.58 -1.79 5.36
CA GLY A 256 22.52 -2.40 4.55
C GLY A 256 21.14 -1.76 4.80
N VAL A 257 20.73 -1.59 6.08
CA VAL A 257 19.48 -0.91 6.43
C VAL A 257 19.43 0.52 5.88
N LEU A 258 20.53 1.27 6.09
CA LEU A 258 20.60 2.65 5.58
C LEU A 258 20.55 2.69 4.06
N THR A 259 21.15 1.71 3.39
CA THR A 259 21.10 1.59 1.93
C THR A 259 19.69 1.34 1.45
N GLU A 260 18.92 0.44 2.08
CA GLU A 260 17.51 0.23 1.74
C GLU A 260 16.73 1.55 1.86
N ILE A 261 16.82 2.23 3.01
CA ILE A 261 16.08 3.49 3.26
C ILE A 261 16.41 4.56 2.22
N LEU A 262 17.67 4.68 1.83
CA LEU A 262 18.17 5.71 0.94
C LEU A 262 17.91 5.43 -0.55
N THR A 263 17.75 4.17 -0.93
CA THR A 263 17.68 3.75 -2.35
C THR A 263 16.39 3.06 -2.75
N ALA A 264 15.47 2.88 -1.82
CA ALA A 264 14.18 2.25 -2.11
C ALA A 264 13.39 2.97 -3.19
#